data_3d0240782ce2519c0cefe9f5ffc5210e
#
_entry.id   3d0240782ce2519c0cefe9f5ffc5210e
#
_cell.length_a   1.000
_cell.length_b   1.000
_cell.length_c   1.000
_cell.angle_alpha   90.00
_cell.angle_beta   90.00
_cell.angle_gamma   90.00
#
_symmetry.space_group_name_H-M   'P 1'
#
loop_
_entity.id
_entity.type
_entity.pdbx_description
1 polymer ?
#
loop_
_entity_poly.entity_id
_entity_poly.type
_entity_poly.pdbx_seq_one_letter_code
_entity_poly.pdbx_strand_id
1 'polypeptide(L)'
;LLPILSHHLKAGEIEAARHSQNKAVEYGALLSIPATVALIVLAYPIIDILFRHGRFTAEDSVMTARAVIAYSVGLPSYVMVKALAPNFFARGDTKTPVKYSIVVMIANLSLSIALMIPFGHVGVASATSVASFVSLYQYLRGLKKRGYWSYSAELNRKILKITLCSLVMGGVIYLGELGITWKFDNWLLLSYGIKIPLFAGLCILGVATFCVMAKLTGVLCLTDILKMLSSRGKKNAQKQA
;
A
#
# COMPACT_ATOMS: atom_id res chain seq x y z
N LEU A 1 -3.01 11.02 -13.01
CA LEU A 1 -3.81 11.90 -12.14
C LEU A 1 -3.51 13.38 -12.38
N LEU A 2 -2.22 13.80 -12.40
CA LEU A 2 -1.83 15.22 -12.57
C LEU A 2 -2.46 15.89 -13.80
N PRO A 3 -2.42 15.31 -15.03
CA PRO A 3 -3.03 15.94 -16.20
C PRO A 3 -4.55 16.10 -16.06
N ILE A 4 -5.24 15.13 -15.48
CA ILE A 4 -6.69 15.15 -15.26
C ILE A 4 -7.06 16.27 -14.28
N LEU A 5 -6.36 16.36 -13.15
CA LEU A 5 -6.56 17.43 -12.17
C LEU A 5 -6.29 18.81 -12.76
N SER A 6 -5.19 18.96 -13.50
CA SER A 6 -4.85 20.25 -14.14
C SER A 6 -5.90 20.66 -15.17
N HIS A 7 -6.47 19.71 -15.93
CA HIS A 7 -7.54 19.99 -16.88
C HIS A 7 -8.80 20.50 -16.18
N HIS A 8 -9.32 19.75 -15.20
CA HIS A 8 -10.54 20.17 -14.46
C HIS A 8 -10.35 21.48 -13.72
N LEU A 9 -9.17 21.74 -13.14
CA LEU A 9 -8.90 22.98 -12.43
C LEU A 9 -8.83 24.19 -13.38
N LYS A 10 -8.25 24.03 -14.58
CA LYS A 10 -8.22 25.08 -15.62
C LYS A 10 -9.61 25.35 -16.19
N ALA A 11 -10.46 24.32 -16.27
CA ALA A 11 -11.85 24.45 -16.71
C ALA A 11 -12.80 24.99 -15.62
N GLY A 12 -12.31 25.24 -14.39
CA GLY A 12 -13.14 25.68 -13.27
C GLY A 12 -14.02 24.59 -12.66
N GLU A 13 -13.83 23.31 -13.05
CA GLU A 13 -14.62 22.17 -12.65
C GLU A 13 -14.11 21.58 -11.29
N ILE A 14 -14.32 22.35 -10.21
CA ILE A 14 -13.75 22.00 -8.89
C ILE A 14 -14.29 20.66 -8.38
N GLU A 15 -15.57 20.35 -8.56
CA GLU A 15 -16.17 19.10 -8.11
C GLU A 15 -15.66 17.88 -8.90
N ALA A 16 -15.42 18.03 -10.22
CA ALA A 16 -14.81 16.98 -11.03
C ALA A 16 -13.35 16.70 -10.60
N ALA A 17 -12.59 17.76 -10.27
CA ALA A 17 -11.25 17.63 -9.72
C ALA A 17 -11.26 16.91 -8.36
N ARG A 18 -12.20 17.26 -7.47
CA ARG A 18 -12.37 16.61 -6.15
C ARG A 18 -12.77 15.14 -6.29
N HIS A 19 -13.67 14.81 -7.21
CA HIS A 19 -14.08 13.44 -7.50
C HIS A 19 -12.90 12.60 -8.01
N SER A 20 -12.11 13.13 -8.95
CA SER A 20 -10.92 12.47 -9.47
C SER A 20 -9.87 12.24 -8.39
N GLN A 21 -9.70 13.18 -7.46
CA GLN A 21 -8.81 13.05 -6.32
C GLN A 21 -9.28 11.96 -5.35
N ASN A 22 -10.59 11.93 -5.02
CA ASN A 22 -11.16 10.92 -4.14
C ASN A 22 -10.98 9.51 -4.72
N LYS A 23 -11.21 9.33 -6.02
CA LYS A 23 -10.94 8.05 -6.70
C LYS A 23 -9.48 7.64 -6.63
N ALA A 24 -8.54 8.58 -6.79
CA ALA A 24 -7.13 8.26 -6.71
C ALA A 24 -6.72 7.78 -5.30
N VAL A 25 -7.26 8.40 -4.24
CA VAL A 25 -7.05 7.99 -2.86
C VAL A 25 -7.71 6.62 -2.60
N GLU A 26 -8.94 6.41 -3.09
CA GLU A 26 -9.66 5.14 -2.98
C GLU A 26 -8.87 3.98 -3.62
N TYR A 27 -8.38 4.16 -4.85
CA TYR A 27 -7.57 3.15 -5.54
C TYR A 27 -6.21 2.93 -4.87
N GLY A 28 -5.59 4.00 -4.37
CA GLY A 28 -4.37 3.91 -3.58
C GLY A 28 -4.57 3.07 -2.32
N ALA A 29 -5.66 3.28 -1.59
CA ALA A 29 -6.04 2.51 -0.42
C ALA A 29 -6.36 1.04 -0.78
N LEU A 30 -7.14 0.84 -1.84
CA LEU A 30 -7.55 -0.49 -2.33
C LEU A 30 -6.35 -1.39 -2.68
N LEU A 31 -5.26 -0.80 -3.15
CA LEU A 31 -4.05 -1.56 -3.49
C LEU A 31 -3.10 -1.69 -2.31
N SER A 32 -2.87 -0.59 -1.58
CA SER A 32 -1.82 -0.55 -0.55
C SER A 32 -2.22 -1.24 0.76
N ILE A 33 -3.49 -1.14 1.20
CA ILE A 33 -3.91 -1.71 2.47
C ILE A 33 -3.87 -3.24 2.44
N PRO A 34 -4.47 -3.95 1.44
CA PRO A 34 -4.35 -5.40 1.38
C PRO A 34 -2.90 -5.86 1.17
N ALA A 35 -2.12 -5.14 0.35
CA ALA A 35 -0.70 -5.46 0.18
C ALA A 35 0.08 -5.36 1.50
N THR A 36 -0.22 -4.34 2.32
CA THR A 36 0.38 -4.20 3.66
C THR A 36 0.07 -5.39 4.55
N VAL A 37 -1.22 -5.78 4.62
CA VAL A 37 -1.64 -6.92 5.46
C VAL A 37 -1.00 -8.22 4.98
N ALA A 38 -0.98 -8.44 3.66
CA ALA A 38 -0.33 -9.62 3.08
C ALA A 38 1.19 -9.65 3.39
N LEU A 39 1.88 -8.51 3.24
CA LEU A 39 3.31 -8.39 3.56
C LEU A 39 3.61 -8.61 5.04
N ILE A 40 2.72 -8.17 5.95
CA ILE A 40 2.89 -8.39 7.39
C ILE A 40 2.76 -9.88 7.71
N VAL A 41 1.73 -10.53 7.18
CA VAL A 41 1.47 -11.95 7.47
C VAL A 41 2.50 -12.87 6.81
N LEU A 42 2.84 -12.61 5.55
CA LEU A 42 3.74 -13.44 4.77
C LEU A 42 5.21 -12.98 4.78
N ALA A 43 5.60 -12.02 5.63
CA ALA A 43 6.95 -11.47 5.65
C ALA A 43 8.02 -12.56 5.77
N TYR A 44 7.88 -13.46 6.74
CA TYR A 44 8.84 -14.52 6.98
C TYR A 44 8.90 -15.54 5.83
N PRO A 45 7.79 -16.14 5.37
CA PRO A 45 7.80 -17.00 4.20
C PRO A 45 8.39 -16.36 2.95
N ILE A 46 8.08 -15.08 2.68
CA ILE A 46 8.65 -14.34 1.53
C ILE A 46 10.17 -14.31 1.62
N ILE A 47 10.69 -13.86 2.74
CA ILE A 47 12.14 -13.69 2.92
C ILE A 47 12.85 -15.05 2.93
N ASP A 48 12.28 -16.05 3.61
CA ASP A 48 12.87 -17.39 3.68
C ASP A 48 12.94 -18.05 2.30
N ILE A 49 11.87 -17.96 1.51
CA ILE A 49 11.83 -18.56 0.17
C ILE A 49 12.79 -17.85 -0.80
N LEU A 50 12.86 -16.51 -0.74
CA LEU A 50 13.64 -15.74 -1.70
C LEU A 50 15.12 -15.66 -1.35
N PHE A 51 15.48 -15.60 -0.08
CA PHE A 51 16.85 -15.25 0.33
C PHE A 51 17.56 -16.33 1.12
N ARG A 52 16.87 -17.34 1.70
CA ARG A 52 17.51 -18.38 2.50
C ARG A 52 18.26 -19.37 1.64
N HIS A 53 19.44 -18.94 1.14
CA HIS A 53 20.40 -19.77 0.41
C HIS A 53 21.82 -19.24 0.62
N GLY A 54 22.80 -20.11 0.42
CA GLY A 54 24.20 -19.75 0.60
C GLY A 54 24.51 -19.41 2.07
N ARG A 55 24.97 -18.18 2.31
CA ARG A 55 25.35 -17.69 3.66
C ARG A 55 24.20 -17.11 4.46
N PHE A 56 23.02 -16.93 3.85
CA PHE A 56 21.85 -16.31 4.50
C PHE A 56 21.15 -17.34 5.40
N THR A 57 21.16 -17.10 6.70
CA THR A 57 20.67 -18.04 7.72
C THR A 57 19.17 -17.88 8.01
N ALA A 58 18.61 -18.79 8.79
CA ALA A 58 17.23 -18.65 9.27
C ALA A 58 17.05 -17.45 10.21
N GLU A 59 18.09 -17.10 10.98
CA GLU A 59 18.10 -15.93 11.85
C GLU A 59 18.07 -14.64 11.04
N ASP A 60 18.85 -14.58 9.95
CA ASP A 60 18.81 -13.45 9.00
C ASP A 60 17.43 -13.30 8.36
N SER A 61 16.74 -14.43 8.06
CA SER A 61 15.37 -14.43 7.55
C SER A 61 14.39 -13.77 8.54
N VAL A 62 14.48 -14.15 9.83
CA VAL A 62 13.63 -13.55 10.88
C VAL A 62 13.90 -12.06 11.05
N MET A 63 15.17 -11.67 11.11
CA MET A 63 15.55 -10.27 11.27
C MET A 63 15.09 -9.41 10.09
N THR A 64 15.28 -9.91 8.87
CA THR A 64 14.86 -9.22 7.65
C THR A 64 13.33 -9.15 7.55
N ALA A 65 12.62 -10.23 7.89
CA ALA A 65 11.15 -10.24 7.92
C ALA A 65 10.58 -9.19 8.88
N ARG A 66 11.20 -9.01 10.06
CA ARG A 66 10.80 -7.94 11.01
C ARG A 66 10.95 -6.55 10.39
N ALA A 67 12.03 -6.30 9.63
CA ALA A 67 12.20 -5.04 8.93
C ALA A 67 11.16 -4.85 7.82
N VAL A 68 10.81 -5.91 7.07
CA VAL A 68 9.74 -5.87 6.06
C VAL A 68 8.40 -5.54 6.70
N ILE A 69 8.06 -6.14 7.84
CA ILE A 69 6.85 -5.82 8.60
C ILE A 69 6.84 -4.33 8.97
N ALA A 70 7.95 -3.84 9.53
CA ALA A 70 8.06 -2.44 9.94
C ALA A 70 7.89 -1.46 8.76
N TYR A 71 8.48 -1.73 7.60
CA TYR A 71 8.28 -0.93 6.39
C TYR A 71 6.85 -1.01 5.84
N SER A 72 6.24 -2.20 5.89
CA SER A 72 4.90 -2.43 5.33
C SER A 72 3.83 -1.58 6.02
N VAL A 73 3.97 -1.32 7.31
CA VAL A 73 3.05 -0.45 8.06
C VAL A 73 2.99 0.97 7.46
N GLY A 74 4.10 1.48 6.93
CA GLY A 74 4.17 2.80 6.30
C GLY A 74 3.64 2.86 4.85
N LEU A 75 3.47 1.70 4.19
CA LEU A 75 3.13 1.62 2.78
C LEU A 75 1.83 2.35 2.39
N PRO A 76 0.70 2.22 3.12
CA PRO A 76 -0.52 2.95 2.79
C PRO A 76 -0.34 4.46 2.83
N SER A 77 0.37 4.96 3.84
CA SER A 77 0.65 6.40 3.98
C SER A 77 1.48 6.91 2.81
N TYR A 78 2.51 6.18 2.41
CA TYR A 78 3.36 6.52 1.29
C TYR A 78 2.60 6.56 -0.05
N VAL A 79 1.74 5.58 -0.31
CA VAL A 79 0.90 5.54 -1.51
C VAL A 79 -0.12 6.68 -1.51
N MET A 80 -0.74 6.98 -0.36
CA MET A 80 -1.67 8.10 -0.23
C MET A 80 -1.00 9.45 -0.48
N VAL A 81 0.21 9.68 0.01
CA VAL A 81 0.99 10.90 -0.28
C VAL A 81 1.19 11.07 -1.78
N LYS A 82 1.54 9.98 -2.50
CA LYS A 82 1.68 10.03 -3.98
C LYS A 82 0.37 10.34 -4.70
N ALA A 83 -0.76 9.92 -4.14
CA ALA A 83 -2.07 10.29 -4.67
C ALA A 83 -2.44 11.76 -4.37
N LEU A 84 -2.00 12.32 -3.22
CA LEU A 84 -2.35 13.67 -2.79
C LEU A 84 -1.44 14.76 -3.38
N ALA A 85 -0.16 14.47 -3.58
CA ALA A 85 0.84 15.43 -4.06
C ALA A 85 0.46 16.12 -5.40
N PRO A 86 -0.12 15.44 -6.41
CA PRO A 86 -0.55 16.06 -7.66
C PRO A 86 -1.54 17.22 -7.49
N ASN A 87 -2.27 17.27 -6.38
CA ASN A 87 -3.21 18.35 -6.09
C ASN A 87 -2.51 19.70 -5.89
N PHE A 88 -1.31 19.71 -5.30
CA PHE A 88 -0.48 20.90 -5.18
C PHE A 88 0.14 21.29 -6.54
N PHE A 89 0.70 20.32 -7.25
CA PHE A 89 1.35 20.56 -8.54
C PHE A 89 0.37 21.06 -9.61
N ALA A 90 -0.85 20.54 -9.63
CA ALA A 90 -1.89 21.00 -10.56
C ALA A 90 -2.30 22.47 -10.36
N ARG A 91 -2.00 23.04 -9.18
CA ARG A 91 -2.20 24.45 -8.84
C ARG A 91 -0.92 25.29 -8.92
N GLY A 92 0.16 24.73 -9.45
CA GLY A 92 1.46 25.42 -9.56
C GLY A 92 2.23 25.55 -8.22
N ASP A 93 1.72 24.94 -7.14
CA ASP A 93 2.39 24.99 -5.84
C ASP A 93 3.42 23.85 -5.72
N THR A 94 4.63 24.11 -6.18
CA THR A 94 5.76 23.18 -6.03
C THR A 94 6.50 23.39 -4.71
N LYS A 95 6.39 24.59 -4.11
CA LYS A 95 7.14 24.94 -2.89
C LYS A 95 6.65 24.18 -1.65
N THR A 96 5.35 23.95 -1.54
CA THR A 96 4.78 23.29 -0.36
C THR A 96 5.18 21.79 -0.27
N PRO A 97 5.05 20.97 -1.34
CA PRO A 97 5.56 19.61 -1.33
C PRO A 97 7.05 19.50 -0.99
N VAL A 98 7.88 20.43 -1.50
CA VAL A 98 9.33 20.47 -1.16
C VAL A 98 9.56 20.72 0.33
N LYS A 99 8.84 21.71 0.92
CA LYS A 99 8.94 21.97 2.37
C LYS A 99 8.51 20.74 3.19
N TYR A 100 7.44 20.04 2.79
CA TYR A 100 7.01 18.82 3.48
C TYR A 100 8.05 17.71 3.38
N SER A 101 8.67 17.53 2.21
CA SER A 101 9.74 16.55 2.01
C SER A 101 10.95 16.83 2.90
N ILE A 102 11.35 18.09 3.08
CA ILE A 102 12.47 18.47 3.97
C ILE A 102 12.14 18.11 5.43
N VAL A 103 10.93 18.44 5.90
CA VAL A 103 10.50 18.10 7.27
C VAL A 103 10.49 16.59 7.48
N VAL A 104 9.98 15.83 6.52
CA VAL A 104 9.92 14.36 6.57
C VAL A 104 11.32 13.76 6.55
N MET A 105 12.23 14.32 5.74
CA MET A 105 13.63 13.88 5.70
C MET A 105 14.34 14.08 7.05
N ILE A 106 14.17 15.24 7.67
CA ILE A 106 14.74 15.53 9.00
C ILE A 106 14.12 14.60 10.05
N ALA A 107 12.82 14.45 10.05
CA ALA A 107 12.11 13.55 10.98
C ALA A 107 12.57 12.10 10.82
N ASN A 108 12.67 11.61 9.57
CA ASN A 108 13.16 10.26 9.30
C ASN A 108 14.60 10.05 9.77
N LEU A 109 15.49 11.00 9.47
CA LEU A 109 16.89 10.93 9.89
C LEU A 109 17.01 10.89 11.42
N SER A 110 16.33 11.81 12.11
CA SER A 110 16.36 11.89 13.58
C SER A 110 15.80 10.62 14.23
N LEU A 111 14.66 10.13 13.74
CA LEU A 111 14.05 8.90 14.24
C LEU A 111 14.90 7.67 13.91
N SER A 112 15.52 7.61 12.73
CA SER A 112 16.42 6.50 12.35
C SER A 112 17.61 6.40 13.29
N ILE A 113 18.26 7.52 13.61
CA ILE A 113 19.37 7.54 14.56
C ILE A 113 18.90 7.12 15.95
N ALA A 114 17.78 7.64 16.42
CA ALA A 114 17.24 7.32 17.75
C ALA A 114 16.81 5.86 17.90
N LEU A 115 16.18 5.28 16.86
CA LEU A 115 15.67 3.92 16.90
C LEU A 115 16.71 2.87 16.47
N MET A 116 17.78 3.25 15.78
CA MET A 116 18.84 2.34 15.39
C MET A 116 19.58 1.78 16.61
N ILE A 117 19.77 2.58 17.67
CA ILE A 117 20.45 2.16 18.89
C ILE A 117 19.75 0.99 19.59
N PRO A 118 18.43 1.07 19.93
CA PRO A 118 17.73 -0.03 20.62
C PRO A 118 17.24 -1.16 19.69
N PHE A 119 16.96 -0.89 18.39
CA PHE A 119 16.29 -1.84 17.50
C PHE A 119 17.09 -2.19 16.24
N GLY A 120 18.29 -1.66 16.08
CA GLY A 120 19.14 -1.89 14.90
C GLY A 120 18.43 -1.49 13.59
N HIS A 121 18.53 -2.35 12.58
CA HIS A 121 17.93 -2.12 11.26
C HIS A 121 16.39 -2.08 11.27
N VAL A 122 15.72 -2.78 12.20
CA VAL A 122 14.27 -2.71 12.37
C VAL A 122 13.85 -1.33 12.86
N GLY A 123 14.68 -0.68 13.67
CA GLY A 123 14.47 0.71 14.12
C GLY A 123 14.48 1.69 12.96
N VAL A 124 15.42 1.57 12.02
CA VAL A 124 15.47 2.41 10.81
C VAL A 124 14.24 2.19 9.93
N ALA A 125 13.81 0.94 9.76
CA ALA A 125 12.60 0.59 9.03
C ALA A 125 11.34 1.23 9.66
N SER A 126 11.23 1.14 10.99
CA SER A 126 10.13 1.75 11.76
C SER A 126 10.13 3.28 11.65
N ALA A 127 11.31 3.91 11.71
CA ALA A 127 11.46 5.36 11.53
C ALA A 127 10.90 5.83 10.18
N THR A 128 11.19 5.08 9.10
CA THR A 128 10.68 5.39 7.76
C THR A 128 9.16 5.28 7.69
N SER A 129 8.57 4.29 8.34
CA SER A 129 7.12 4.15 8.42
C SER A 129 6.48 5.30 9.19
N VAL A 130 7.04 5.68 10.35
CA VAL A 130 6.56 6.84 11.11
C VAL A 130 6.68 8.12 10.30
N ALA A 131 7.81 8.34 9.63
CA ALA A 131 8.01 9.50 8.76
C ALA A 131 7.00 9.57 7.61
N SER A 132 6.57 8.43 7.06
CA SER A 132 5.51 8.39 6.04
C SER A 132 4.14 8.85 6.58
N PHE A 133 3.80 8.53 7.83
CA PHE A 133 2.59 9.05 8.50
C PHE A 133 2.69 10.55 8.78
N VAL A 134 3.87 11.05 9.17
CA VAL A 134 4.11 12.50 9.31
C VAL A 134 3.88 13.20 7.96
N SER A 135 4.40 12.63 6.88
CA SER A 135 4.17 13.12 5.52
C SER A 135 2.68 13.18 5.19
N LEU A 136 1.97 12.08 5.36
CA LEU A 136 0.53 12.00 5.09
C LEU A 136 -0.25 13.05 5.87
N TYR A 137 0.05 13.19 7.16
CA TYR A 137 -0.59 14.21 8.01
C TYR A 137 -0.37 15.63 7.48
N GLN A 138 0.87 15.99 7.05
CA GLN A 138 1.17 17.29 6.49
C GLN A 138 0.38 17.56 5.21
N TYR A 139 0.30 16.57 4.30
CA TYR A 139 -0.47 16.70 3.06
C TYR A 139 -1.96 16.88 3.34
N LEU A 140 -2.55 16.04 4.21
CA LEU A 140 -3.97 16.14 4.59
C LEU A 140 -4.29 17.51 5.22
N ARG A 141 -3.47 17.94 6.18
CA ARG A 141 -3.64 19.25 6.84
C ARG A 141 -3.46 20.42 5.85
N GLY A 142 -2.44 20.33 4.98
CA GLY A 142 -2.16 21.37 4.00
C GLY A 142 -3.25 21.53 2.96
N LEU A 143 -3.81 20.44 2.46
CA LEU A 143 -4.94 20.45 1.52
C LEU A 143 -6.21 20.98 2.17
N LYS A 144 -6.52 20.56 3.40
CA LYS A 144 -7.68 21.04 4.16
C LYS A 144 -7.58 22.53 4.45
N LYS A 145 -6.42 23.02 4.96
CA LYS A 145 -6.20 24.43 5.30
C LYS A 145 -6.38 25.37 4.09
N ARG A 146 -6.05 24.90 2.89
CA ARG A 146 -6.16 25.68 1.65
C ARG A 146 -7.49 25.50 0.93
N GLY A 147 -8.40 24.68 1.44
CA GLY A 147 -9.67 24.36 0.79
C GLY A 147 -9.52 23.58 -0.51
N TYR A 148 -8.33 23.04 -0.81
CA TYR A 148 -8.08 22.32 -2.06
C TYR A 148 -8.75 20.95 -2.09
N TRP A 149 -8.82 20.29 -0.94
CA TRP A 149 -9.45 19.00 -0.77
C TRP A 149 -9.65 18.70 0.71
N SER A 150 -10.69 17.96 1.03
CA SER A 150 -10.99 17.51 2.38
C SER A 150 -11.50 16.06 2.35
N TYR A 151 -11.25 15.35 3.41
CA TYR A 151 -11.75 13.99 3.61
C TYR A 151 -13.29 14.01 3.63
N SER A 152 -13.93 13.18 2.81
CA SER A 152 -15.38 12.99 2.84
C SER A 152 -15.74 11.78 3.71
N ALA A 153 -16.92 11.83 4.35
CA ALA A 153 -17.41 10.70 5.15
C ALA A 153 -17.57 9.42 4.31
N GLU A 154 -17.94 9.58 3.03
CA GLU A 154 -18.06 8.45 2.09
C GLU A 154 -16.72 7.77 1.83
N LEU A 155 -15.66 8.55 1.57
CA LEU A 155 -14.31 8.03 1.37
C LEU A 155 -13.80 7.30 2.62
N ASN A 156 -14.05 7.86 3.81
CA ASN A 156 -13.67 7.23 5.07
C ASN A 156 -14.36 5.88 5.27
N ARG A 157 -15.68 5.80 4.96
CA ARG A 157 -16.44 4.54 5.02
C ARG A 157 -15.87 3.49 4.05
N LYS A 158 -15.48 3.89 2.84
CA LYS A 158 -14.85 2.99 1.87
C LYS A 158 -13.50 2.48 2.35
N ILE A 159 -12.64 3.37 2.87
CA ILE A 159 -11.33 2.97 3.42
C ILE A 159 -11.51 2.01 4.60
N LEU A 160 -12.46 2.26 5.50
CA LEU A 160 -12.77 1.34 6.59
C LEU A 160 -13.19 -0.04 6.09
N LYS A 161 -14.07 -0.11 5.08
CA LYS A 161 -14.46 -1.38 4.45
C LYS A 161 -13.26 -2.10 3.84
N ILE A 162 -12.38 -1.38 3.11
CA ILE A 162 -11.16 -1.95 2.54
C ILE A 162 -10.28 -2.55 3.65
N THR A 163 -10.11 -1.82 4.74
CA THR A 163 -9.32 -2.28 5.89
C THR A 163 -9.90 -3.53 6.51
N LEU A 164 -11.22 -3.58 6.73
CA LEU A 164 -11.88 -4.77 7.26
C LEU A 164 -11.74 -5.99 6.34
N CYS A 165 -11.96 -5.81 5.02
CA CYS A 165 -11.75 -6.87 4.03
C CYS A 165 -10.29 -7.38 4.03
N SER A 166 -9.33 -6.47 4.18
CA SER A 166 -7.91 -6.81 4.22
C SER A 166 -7.54 -7.57 5.49
N LEU A 167 -8.12 -7.20 6.64
CA LEU A 167 -7.91 -7.94 7.89
C LEU A 167 -8.48 -9.36 7.83
N VAL A 168 -9.67 -9.54 7.25
CA VAL A 168 -10.24 -10.88 7.01
C VAL A 168 -9.34 -11.70 6.09
N MET A 169 -8.88 -11.09 4.99
CA MET A 169 -7.89 -11.71 4.08
C MET A 169 -6.64 -12.15 4.85
N GLY A 170 -6.07 -11.27 5.68
CA GLY A 170 -4.89 -11.57 6.49
C GLY A 170 -5.12 -12.73 7.45
N GLY A 171 -6.29 -12.76 8.10
CA GLY A 171 -6.69 -13.88 8.97
C GLY A 171 -6.77 -15.21 8.22
N VAL A 172 -7.35 -15.22 7.01
CA VAL A 172 -7.43 -16.43 6.18
C VAL A 172 -6.05 -16.91 5.73
N ILE A 173 -5.16 -15.99 5.33
CA ILE A 173 -3.78 -16.33 4.96
C ILE A 173 -3.04 -16.91 6.15
N TYR A 174 -3.16 -16.29 7.33
CA TYR A 174 -2.51 -16.75 8.57
C TYR A 174 -3.00 -18.14 8.98
N LEU A 175 -4.31 -18.40 8.95
CA LEU A 175 -4.88 -19.71 9.23
C LEU A 175 -4.44 -20.75 8.19
N GLY A 176 -4.33 -20.36 6.92
CA GLY A 176 -3.80 -21.21 5.85
C GLY A 176 -2.33 -21.59 6.09
N GLU A 177 -1.49 -20.63 6.48
CA GLU A 177 -0.09 -20.89 6.84
C GLU A 177 0.01 -21.81 8.06
N LEU A 178 -0.81 -21.57 9.09
CA LEU A 178 -0.88 -22.41 10.27
C LEU A 178 -1.28 -23.86 9.93
N GLY A 179 -2.27 -24.05 9.04
CA GLY A 179 -2.70 -25.35 8.56
C GLY A 179 -1.63 -26.09 7.77
N ILE A 180 -0.86 -25.38 6.95
CA ILE A 180 0.29 -25.96 6.22
C ILE A 180 1.38 -26.38 7.20
N THR A 181 1.70 -25.53 8.18
CA THR A 181 2.70 -25.81 9.22
C THR A 181 2.31 -27.01 10.07
N TRP A 182 1.03 -27.13 10.43
CA TRP A 182 0.51 -28.28 11.19
C TRP A 182 0.63 -29.61 10.41
N LYS A 183 0.42 -29.57 9.08
CA LYS A 183 0.48 -30.77 8.22
C LYS A 183 1.90 -31.18 7.84
N PHE A 184 2.79 -30.23 7.63
CA PHE A 184 4.14 -30.46 7.08
C PHE A 184 5.28 -30.11 8.06
N ASP A 185 4.95 -29.90 9.35
CA ASP A 185 5.88 -29.47 10.40
C ASP A 185 6.62 -28.18 10.01
N ASN A 186 7.79 -28.22 9.45
CA ASN A 186 8.51 -27.05 8.93
C ASN A 186 8.47 -27.01 7.40
N TRP A 187 7.32 -26.62 6.80
CA TRP A 187 7.12 -26.61 5.35
C TRP A 187 8.13 -25.76 4.56
N LEU A 188 8.74 -24.77 5.21
CA LEU A 188 9.79 -23.95 4.62
C LEU A 188 11.12 -24.71 4.45
N LEU A 189 11.30 -25.85 5.10
CA LEU A 189 12.45 -26.74 4.90
C LEU A 189 12.26 -27.73 3.74
N LEU A 190 11.05 -27.81 3.19
CA LEU A 190 10.76 -28.67 2.06
C LEU A 190 11.53 -28.22 0.80
N SER A 191 11.62 -29.12 -0.17
CA SER A 191 12.21 -28.81 -1.48
C SER A 191 11.50 -27.61 -2.14
N TYR A 192 12.25 -26.81 -2.90
CA TYR A 192 11.71 -25.66 -3.64
C TYR A 192 10.51 -26.02 -4.52
N GLY A 193 10.49 -27.24 -5.10
CA GLY A 193 9.37 -27.74 -5.90
C GLY A 193 8.05 -27.86 -5.14
N ILE A 194 8.06 -27.91 -3.81
CA ILE A 194 6.87 -28.03 -2.95
C ILE A 194 6.55 -26.71 -2.27
N LYS A 195 7.56 -26.03 -1.72
CA LYS A 195 7.32 -24.79 -0.97
C LYS A 195 6.86 -23.63 -1.84
N ILE A 196 7.32 -23.52 -3.09
CA ILE A 196 6.88 -22.44 -4.01
C ILE A 196 5.39 -22.59 -4.38
N PRO A 197 4.89 -23.77 -4.81
CA PRO A 197 3.46 -23.95 -5.05
C PRO A 197 2.58 -23.72 -3.82
N LEU A 198 3.01 -24.14 -2.62
CA LEU A 198 2.28 -23.88 -1.39
C LEU A 198 2.19 -22.37 -1.09
N PHE A 199 3.30 -21.67 -1.22
CA PHE A 199 3.32 -20.21 -1.07
C PHE A 199 2.44 -19.51 -2.12
N ALA A 200 2.52 -19.91 -3.38
CA ALA A 200 1.67 -19.38 -4.44
C ALA A 200 0.19 -19.65 -4.15
N GLY A 201 -0.14 -20.83 -3.61
CA GLY A 201 -1.49 -21.16 -3.16
C GLY A 201 -2.00 -20.22 -2.06
N LEU A 202 -1.17 -19.89 -1.07
CA LEU A 202 -1.51 -18.91 -0.03
C LEU A 202 -1.75 -17.51 -0.61
N CYS A 203 -0.92 -17.09 -1.55
CA CYS A 203 -1.09 -15.80 -2.23
C CYS A 203 -2.42 -15.76 -3.02
N ILE A 204 -2.72 -16.82 -3.79
CA ILE A 204 -3.97 -16.93 -4.57
C ILE A 204 -5.18 -16.95 -3.62
N LEU A 205 -5.11 -17.71 -2.53
CA LEU A 205 -6.15 -17.77 -1.51
C LEU A 205 -6.41 -16.36 -0.91
N GLY A 206 -5.35 -15.62 -0.60
CA GLY A 206 -5.46 -14.25 -0.10
C GLY A 206 -6.15 -13.32 -1.10
N VAL A 207 -5.69 -13.31 -2.35
CA VAL A 207 -6.29 -12.48 -3.41
C VAL A 207 -7.75 -12.86 -3.64
N ALA A 208 -8.07 -14.15 -3.71
CA ALA A 208 -9.45 -14.63 -3.89
C ALA A 208 -10.34 -14.18 -2.71
N THR A 209 -9.89 -14.36 -1.47
CA THR A 209 -10.61 -13.92 -0.27
C THR A 209 -10.86 -12.41 -0.30
N PHE A 210 -9.84 -11.60 -0.61
CA PHE A 210 -10.00 -10.15 -0.71
C PHE A 210 -11.02 -9.77 -1.79
N CYS A 211 -10.94 -10.37 -2.98
CA CYS A 211 -11.87 -10.09 -4.08
C CYS A 211 -13.32 -10.44 -3.71
N VAL A 212 -13.54 -11.59 -3.05
CA VAL A 212 -14.86 -12.01 -2.59
C VAL A 212 -15.42 -11.02 -1.56
N MET A 213 -14.62 -10.69 -0.54
CA MET A 213 -15.02 -9.75 0.52
C MET A 213 -15.27 -8.35 -0.02
N ALA A 214 -14.42 -7.86 -0.93
CA ALA A 214 -14.57 -6.56 -1.56
C ALA A 214 -15.83 -6.48 -2.44
N LYS A 215 -16.22 -7.59 -3.07
CA LYS A 215 -17.49 -7.71 -3.82
C LYS A 215 -18.69 -7.69 -2.87
N LEU A 216 -18.67 -8.46 -1.78
CA LEU A 216 -19.75 -8.54 -0.80
C LEU A 216 -19.99 -7.20 -0.09
N THR A 217 -18.92 -6.45 0.20
CA THR A 217 -19.02 -5.14 0.86
C THR A 217 -19.32 -3.98 -0.11
N GLY A 218 -19.37 -4.27 -1.43
CA GLY A 218 -19.64 -3.27 -2.46
C GLY A 218 -18.49 -2.26 -2.67
N VAL A 219 -17.28 -2.61 -2.23
CA VAL A 219 -16.06 -1.79 -2.44
C VAL A 219 -15.56 -1.91 -3.88
N LEU A 220 -15.64 -3.11 -4.46
CA LEU A 220 -15.30 -3.38 -5.85
C LEU A 220 -16.57 -3.44 -6.69
N CYS A 221 -16.80 -2.43 -7.52
CA CYS A 221 -17.73 -2.55 -8.63
C CYS A 221 -16.97 -3.19 -9.80
N LEU A 222 -17.22 -4.47 -10.09
CA LEU A 222 -16.59 -5.22 -11.21
C LEU A 222 -16.69 -4.46 -12.54
N THR A 223 -17.76 -3.68 -12.71
CA THR A 223 -17.95 -2.80 -13.87
C THR A 223 -16.89 -1.72 -14.01
N ASP A 224 -16.31 -1.23 -12.92
CA ASP A 224 -15.25 -0.20 -12.97
C ASP A 224 -13.90 -0.80 -13.36
N ILE A 225 -13.60 -2.02 -12.92
CA ILE A 225 -12.38 -2.75 -13.32
C ILE A 225 -12.45 -3.14 -14.79
N LEU A 226 -13.58 -3.66 -15.25
CA LEU A 226 -13.82 -4.02 -16.66
C LEU A 226 -13.76 -2.79 -17.57
N LYS A 227 -14.30 -1.63 -17.14
CA LYS A 227 -14.19 -0.37 -17.86
C LYS A 227 -12.75 0.12 -17.94
N MET A 228 -11.94 -0.04 -16.89
CA MET A 228 -10.52 0.33 -16.91
C MET A 228 -9.71 -0.54 -17.87
N LEU A 229 -9.95 -1.84 -17.90
CA LEU A 229 -9.30 -2.77 -18.83
C LEU A 229 -9.73 -2.51 -20.28
N SER A 230 -11.01 -2.28 -20.52
CA SER A 230 -11.57 -1.95 -21.84
C SER A 230 -11.09 -0.59 -22.37
N SER A 231 -10.93 0.42 -21.52
CA SER A 231 -10.45 1.73 -21.94
C SER A 231 -8.96 1.75 -22.31
N ARG A 232 -8.15 0.86 -21.73
CA ARG A 232 -6.74 0.66 -22.13
C ARG A 232 -6.62 0.01 -23.50
N GLY A 233 -7.48 -0.94 -23.84
CA GLY A 233 -7.51 -1.58 -25.16
C GLY A 233 -7.83 -0.58 -26.29
N LYS A 234 -8.78 0.32 -26.10
CA LYS A 234 -9.16 1.34 -27.09
C LYS A 234 -8.07 2.40 -27.32
N LYS A 235 -7.34 2.82 -26.25
CA LYS A 235 -6.23 3.78 -26.41
C LYS A 235 -5.00 3.22 -27.12
N ASN A 236 -4.76 1.92 -27.00
CA ASN A 236 -3.65 1.27 -27.71
C ASN A 236 -3.99 1.04 -29.19
N ALA A 237 -5.26 0.77 -29.53
CA ALA A 237 -5.71 0.64 -30.92
C ALA A 237 -5.68 1.98 -31.68
N GLN A 238 -5.96 3.10 -30.98
CA GLN A 238 -5.89 4.46 -31.60
C GLN A 238 -4.46 5.00 -31.75
N LYS A 239 -3.45 4.39 -31.10
CA LYS A 239 -2.04 4.77 -31.28
C LYS A 239 -1.34 3.98 -32.40
N GLN A 240 -1.97 2.93 -32.90
CA GLN A 240 -1.44 2.08 -33.98
C GLN A 240 -2.15 2.30 -35.33
N ALA A 241 -3.16 3.15 -35.37
CA ALA A 241 -3.78 3.67 -36.58
C ALA A 241 -3.35 5.13 -36.82
#